data_fbaf78c26c9b0f3e668e02fdb48b81c7
#
_entry.id   fbaf78c26c9b0f3e668e02fdb48b81c7
#
_cell.length_a   1.000
_cell.length_b   1.000
_cell.length_c   1.000
_cell.angle_alpha   90.00
_cell.angle_beta   90.00
_cell.angle_gamma   90.00
#
_symmetry.space_group_name_H-M   'P 1'
#
loop_
_entity.id
_entity.type
_entity.pdbx_description
1 polymer ?
#
loop_
_entity_poly.entity_id
_entity_poly.type
_entity_poly.pdbx_seq_one_letter_code
_entity_poly.pdbx_strand_id
1 'polypeptide(L)'
;MYKHHEESIEKLKEYFLPMKGMIAIVLDGSIVKGNERPDSDIDALIVVTEETYAELAAQNRLAEVIPGHCTYEGGYFDVKYKTKAILEEAAQYASEPTRNAYVKARVLYSSDADIAPLVEKIAAYPEHERETKIRCFNANLQLNRGYFLHCVPEENAYMR
;
A
#
# COMPACT_ATOMS: atom_id res chain seq x y z
N MET A 1 -7.65 1.65 17.28
CA MET A 1 -8.44 2.11 16.11
C MET A 1 -9.62 2.93 16.62
N TYR A 2 -9.97 4.03 15.97
CA TYR A 2 -11.16 4.84 16.33
C TYR A 2 -12.43 4.17 15.81
N LYS A 3 -13.56 4.34 16.51
CA LYS A 3 -14.85 3.74 16.15
C LYS A 3 -15.32 4.12 14.74
N HIS A 4 -15.16 5.39 14.35
CA HIS A 4 -15.53 5.85 13.00
C HIS A 4 -14.67 5.21 11.89
N HIS A 5 -13.42 4.83 12.16
CA HIS A 5 -12.60 4.05 11.21
C HIS A 5 -13.15 2.63 11.08
N GLU A 6 -13.56 1.98 12.18
CA GLU A 6 -14.19 0.64 12.12
C GLU A 6 -15.47 0.68 11.29
N GLU A 7 -16.32 1.66 11.52
CA GLU A 7 -17.57 1.87 10.76
C GLU A 7 -17.26 2.15 9.28
N SER A 8 -16.23 2.93 8.97
CA SER A 8 -15.83 3.24 7.59
C SER A 8 -15.21 2.03 6.87
N ILE A 9 -14.52 1.14 7.59
CA ILE A 9 -14.03 -0.14 7.04
C ILE A 9 -15.21 -1.04 6.62
N GLU A 10 -16.30 -1.08 7.39
CA GLU A 10 -17.50 -1.81 6.96
C GLU A 10 -18.12 -1.16 5.70
N LYS A 11 -18.15 0.17 5.59
CA LYS A 11 -18.58 0.87 4.38
C LYS A 11 -17.68 0.57 3.17
N LEU A 12 -16.36 0.46 3.38
CA LEU A 12 -15.43 0.02 2.33
C LEU A 12 -15.82 -1.37 1.79
N LYS A 13 -16.11 -2.31 2.68
CA LYS A 13 -16.55 -3.65 2.27
C LYS A 13 -17.86 -3.61 1.51
N GLU A 14 -18.87 -2.89 2.01
CA GLU A 14 -20.16 -2.71 1.34
C GLU A 14 -20.00 -2.12 -0.07
N TYR A 15 -19.05 -1.20 -0.26
CA TYR A 15 -18.78 -0.55 -1.54
C TYR A 15 -18.14 -1.51 -2.57
N PHE A 16 -17.15 -2.31 -2.14
CA PHE A 16 -16.38 -3.14 -3.06
C PHE A 16 -16.91 -4.57 -3.26
N LEU A 17 -17.65 -5.14 -2.31
CA LEU A 17 -18.18 -6.50 -2.45
C LEU A 17 -19.03 -6.71 -3.72
N PRO A 18 -19.85 -5.76 -4.21
CA PRO A 18 -20.60 -5.92 -5.46
C PRO A 18 -19.75 -5.71 -6.73
N MET A 19 -18.49 -5.30 -6.62
CA MET A 19 -17.67 -4.99 -7.79
C MET A 19 -17.35 -6.25 -8.60
N LYS A 20 -17.69 -6.23 -9.90
CA LYS A 20 -17.37 -7.34 -10.81
C LYS A 20 -15.86 -7.56 -10.88
N GLY A 21 -15.44 -8.81 -10.77
CA GLY A 21 -14.02 -9.18 -10.85
C GLY A 21 -13.20 -8.87 -9.59
N MET A 22 -13.82 -8.40 -8.49
CA MET A 22 -13.15 -8.25 -7.21
C MET A 22 -12.86 -9.64 -6.60
N ILE A 23 -11.62 -9.85 -6.16
CA ILE A 23 -11.12 -11.10 -5.56
C ILE A 23 -10.94 -10.93 -4.07
N ALA A 24 -10.29 -9.82 -3.64
CA ALA A 24 -10.03 -9.55 -2.24
C ALA A 24 -10.00 -8.07 -1.91
N ILE A 25 -10.24 -7.77 -0.63
CA ILE A 25 -10.09 -6.45 -0.01
C ILE A 25 -9.04 -6.58 1.08
N VAL A 26 -7.96 -5.83 0.96
CA VAL A 26 -6.86 -5.80 1.93
C VAL A 26 -6.76 -4.38 2.49
N LEU A 27 -6.88 -4.25 3.80
CA LEU A 27 -6.67 -2.99 4.52
C LEU A 27 -5.19 -2.82 4.81
N ASP A 28 -4.63 -1.65 4.50
CA ASP A 28 -3.24 -1.31 4.79
C ASP A 28 -3.12 0.06 5.48
N GLY A 29 -1.98 0.75 5.37
CA GLY A 29 -1.80 2.12 5.85
C GLY A 29 -1.66 2.31 7.36
N SER A 30 -2.02 3.50 7.81
CA SER A 30 -1.82 3.95 9.19
C SER A 30 -2.68 3.19 10.20
N ILE A 31 -3.91 2.87 9.81
CA ILE A 31 -4.91 2.24 10.67
C ILE A 31 -4.46 0.84 11.12
N VAL A 32 -4.00 0.01 10.20
CA VAL A 32 -3.52 -1.34 10.55
C VAL A 32 -2.20 -1.32 11.33
N LYS A 33 -1.40 -0.27 11.13
CA LYS A 33 -0.12 -0.09 11.84
C LYS A 33 -0.29 0.43 13.27
N GLY A 34 -1.46 0.98 13.60
CA GLY A 34 -1.79 1.53 14.92
C GLY A 34 -1.15 2.90 15.17
N ASN A 35 -0.89 3.65 14.11
CA ASN A 35 -0.37 5.02 14.16
C ASN A 35 -1.31 6.02 13.45
N GLU A 36 -2.58 5.64 13.34
CA GLU A 36 -3.63 6.48 12.78
C GLU A 36 -3.98 7.68 13.67
N ARG A 37 -4.38 8.76 13.03
CA ARG A 37 -4.99 9.95 13.63
C ARG A 37 -6.50 9.91 13.45
N PRO A 38 -7.27 10.74 14.16
CA PRO A 38 -8.72 10.80 13.97
C PRO A 38 -9.15 11.13 12.53
N ASP A 39 -8.32 11.86 11.80
CA ASP A 39 -8.52 12.30 10.41
C ASP A 39 -7.82 11.43 9.35
N SER A 40 -7.25 10.29 9.75
CA SER A 40 -6.61 9.37 8.81
C SER A 40 -7.62 8.81 7.81
N ASP A 41 -7.20 8.67 6.57
CA ASP A 41 -7.91 7.99 5.50
C ASP A 41 -7.96 6.47 5.68
N ILE A 42 -8.75 5.81 4.87
CA ILE A 42 -8.86 4.35 4.82
C ILE A 42 -8.08 3.88 3.59
N ASP A 43 -6.85 3.42 3.81
CA ASP A 43 -6.01 2.83 2.77
C ASP A 43 -6.46 1.41 2.47
N ALA A 44 -6.71 1.09 1.21
CA ALA A 44 -7.11 -0.25 0.80
C ALA A 44 -6.48 -0.68 -0.52
N LEU A 45 -6.12 -1.95 -0.58
CA LEU A 45 -5.75 -2.64 -1.79
C LEU A 45 -6.90 -3.55 -2.21
N ILE A 46 -7.42 -3.35 -3.41
CA ILE A 46 -8.44 -4.18 -4.02
C ILE A 46 -7.77 -5.12 -5.02
N VAL A 47 -7.82 -6.42 -4.73
CA VAL A 47 -7.33 -7.44 -5.66
C VAL A 47 -8.43 -7.76 -6.63
N VAL A 48 -8.13 -7.67 -7.93
CA VAL A 48 -9.10 -7.85 -9.02
C VAL A 48 -8.57 -8.85 -10.04
N THR A 49 -9.47 -9.33 -10.92
CA THR A 49 -9.09 -10.16 -12.07
C THR A 49 -8.24 -9.37 -13.07
N GLU A 50 -7.45 -10.06 -13.89
CA GLU A 50 -6.64 -9.44 -14.95
C GLU A 50 -7.50 -8.62 -15.93
N GLU A 51 -8.71 -9.11 -16.26
CA GLU A 51 -9.65 -8.40 -17.13
C GLU A 51 -10.06 -7.06 -16.52
N THR A 52 -10.52 -7.07 -15.26
CA THR A 52 -10.92 -5.86 -14.54
C THR A 52 -9.74 -4.91 -14.35
N TYR A 53 -8.55 -5.43 -14.06
CA TYR A 53 -7.34 -4.62 -13.97
C TYR A 53 -7.01 -3.90 -15.28
N ALA A 54 -7.10 -4.61 -16.42
CA ALA A 54 -6.87 -4.02 -17.73
C ALA A 54 -7.89 -2.93 -18.07
N GLU A 55 -9.17 -3.13 -17.73
CA GLU A 55 -10.22 -2.12 -17.90
C GLU A 55 -9.93 -0.85 -17.06
N LEU A 56 -9.54 -1.01 -15.80
CA LEU A 56 -9.16 0.10 -14.92
C LEU A 56 -7.89 0.82 -15.41
N ALA A 57 -6.91 0.06 -15.88
CA ALA A 57 -5.67 0.62 -16.45
C ALA A 57 -5.95 1.48 -17.69
N ALA A 58 -6.81 1.01 -18.59
CA ALA A 58 -7.21 1.74 -19.79
C ALA A 58 -7.92 3.08 -19.46
N GLN A 59 -8.55 3.16 -18.28
CA GLN A 59 -9.21 4.36 -17.77
C GLN A 59 -8.30 5.21 -16.87
N ASN A 60 -7.03 4.82 -16.67
CA ASN A 60 -6.09 5.44 -15.72
C ASN A 60 -6.62 5.47 -14.27
N ARG A 61 -7.27 4.38 -13.84
CA ARG A 61 -7.95 4.24 -12.53
C ARG A 61 -7.33 3.15 -11.65
N LEU A 62 -6.03 2.90 -11.75
CA LEU A 62 -5.33 1.91 -10.90
C LEU A 62 -5.08 2.41 -9.46
N ALA A 63 -5.29 3.70 -9.21
CA ALA A 63 -5.33 4.30 -7.89
C ALA A 63 -6.42 5.38 -7.87
N GLU A 64 -7.25 5.38 -6.81
CA GLU A 64 -8.38 6.29 -6.70
C GLU A 64 -8.55 6.80 -5.27
N VAL A 65 -8.90 8.07 -5.14
CA VAL A 65 -9.42 8.66 -3.91
C VAL A 65 -10.93 8.73 -4.02
N ILE A 66 -11.65 8.06 -3.12
CA ILE A 66 -13.10 7.93 -3.13
C ILE A 66 -13.68 8.64 -1.89
N PRO A 67 -14.12 9.90 -2.01
CA PRO A 67 -14.70 10.65 -0.91
C PRO A 67 -16.16 10.31 -0.66
N GLY A 68 -16.69 10.72 0.50
CA GLY A 68 -18.12 10.68 0.81
C GLY A 68 -18.67 9.34 1.28
N HIS A 69 -17.82 8.35 1.50
CA HIS A 69 -18.20 7.02 1.99
C HIS A 69 -17.78 6.73 3.44
N CYS A 70 -16.83 7.51 3.98
CA CYS A 70 -16.47 7.41 5.40
C CYS A 70 -17.55 8.01 6.29
N THR A 71 -17.58 7.59 7.56
CA THR A 71 -18.55 8.04 8.56
C THR A 71 -18.11 9.29 9.33
N TYR A 72 -17.01 9.92 8.92
CA TYR A 72 -16.44 11.13 9.52
C TYR A 72 -16.11 12.18 8.45
N GLU A 73 -16.10 13.44 8.85
CA GLU A 73 -15.85 14.58 7.98
C GLU A 73 -14.41 14.53 7.41
N GLY A 74 -14.29 14.76 6.11
CA GLY A 74 -13.00 14.73 5.40
C GLY A 74 -12.46 13.34 5.13
N GLY A 75 -13.08 12.27 5.65
CA GLY A 75 -12.66 10.90 5.42
C GLY A 75 -12.90 10.44 3.98
N TYR A 76 -11.99 9.63 3.47
CA TYR A 76 -12.05 9.04 2.13
C TYR A 76 -11.38 7.66 2.09
N PHE A 77 -11.64 6.90 1.04
CA PHE A 77 -10.89 5.69 0.74
C PHE A 77 -9.74 6.04 -0.22
N ASP A 78 -8.50 5.73 0.14
CA ASP A 78 -7.35 5.69 -0.78
C ASP A 78 -7.16 4.26 -1.28
N VAL A 79 -7.53 4.03 -2.52
CA VAL A 79 -7.65 2.68 -3.09
C VAL A 79 -6.64 2.47 -4.19
N LYS A 80 -6.00 1.29 -4.17
CA LYS A 80 -5.10 0.82 -5.22
C LYS A 80 -5.58 -0.53 -5.72
N TYR A 81 -5.60 -0.72 -7.04
CA TYR A 81 -5.98 -1.99 -7.64
C TYR A 81 -4.75 -2.78 -8.05
N LYS A 82 -4.78 -4.08 -7.79
CA LYS A 82 -3.73 -5.02 -8.20
C LYS A 82 -4.34 -6.36 -8.60
N THR A 83 -3.57 -7.15 -9.34
CA THR A 83 -3.92 -8.53 -9.63
C THR A 83 -3.21 -9.49 -8.69
N LYS A 84 -3.65 -10.75 -8.63
CA LYS A 84 -2.94 -11.81 -7.88
C LYS A 84 -1.51 -11.98 -8.40
N ALA A 85 -1.30 -11.92 -9.71
CA ALA A 85 0.04 -12.03 -10.31
C ALA A 85 1.01 -10.94 -9.80
N ILE A 86 0.52 -9.71 -9.64
CA ILE A 86 1.32 -8.60 -9.06
C ILE A 86 1.68 -8.90 -7.60
N LEU A 87 0.79 -9.51 -6.82
CA LEU A 87 1.08 -9.92 -5.45
C LEU A 87 2.11 -11.06 -5.42
N GLU A 88 2.00 -12.03 -6.32
CA GLU A 88 2.95 -13.13 -6.47
C GLU A 88 4.36 -12.64 -6.80
N GLU A 89 4.47 -11.69 -7.74
CA GLU A 89 5.72 -11.01 -8.07
C GLU A 89 6.28 -10.25 -6.85
N ALA A 90 5.44 -9.48 -6.17
CA ALA A 90 5.83 -8.74 -4.96
C ALA A 90 6.29 -9.66 -3.84
N ALA A 91 5.70 -10.85 -3.71
CA ALA A 91 6.13 -11.86 -2.73
C ALA A 91 7.55 -12.41 -2.98
N GLN A 92 8.09 -12.20 -4.18
CA GLN A 92 9.45 -12.61 -4.55
C GLN A 92 10.43 -11.42 -4.56
N TYR A 93 10.01 -10.29 -5.13
CA TYR A 93 10.92 -9.21 -5.51
C TYR A 93 10.54 -7.82 -4.95
N ALA A 94 9.65 -7.75 -3.95
CA ALA A 94 9.21 -6.46 -3.43
C ALA A 94 10.37 -5.60 -2.91
N SER A 95 10.31 -4.31 -3.24
CA SER A 95 11.16 -3.30 -2.64
C SER A 95 10.80 -3.06 -1.16
N GLU A 96 11.70 -2.47 -0.38
CA GLU A 96 11.43 -2.16 1.03
C GLU A 96 10.19 -1.26 1.23
N PRO A 97 9.95 -0.20 0.44
CA PRO A 97 8.69 0.55 0.51
C PRO A 97 7.45 -0.31 0.27
N THR A 98 7.51 -1.21 -0.73
CA THR A 98 6.41 -2.14 -1.01
C THR A 98 6.18 -3.09 0.17
N ARG A 99 7.23 -3.73 0.72
CA ARG A 99 7.10 -4.61 1.89
C ARG A 99 6.49 -3.87 3.08
N ASN A 100 6.96 -2.64 3.33
CA ASN A 100 6.44 -1.83 4.42
C ASN A 100 4.95 -1.51 4.26
N ALA A 101 4.43 -1.35 3.05
CA ALA A 101 3.00 -1.15 2.82
C ALA A 101 2.18 -2.33 3.35
N TYR A 102 2.69 -3.58 3.19
CA TYR A 102 1.99 -4.78 3.63
C TYR A 102 2.22 -5.15 5.12
N VAL A 103 3.12 -4.46 5.84
CA VAL A 103 3.33 -4.71 7.27
C VAL A 103 2.03 -4.46 8.04
N LYS A 104 1.56 -5.48 8.77
CA LYS A 104 0.29 -5.52 9.49
C LYS A 104 -0.96 -5.37 8.60
N ALA A 105 -0.84 -5.46 7.28
CA ALA A 105 -2.00 -5.45 6.40
C ALA A 105 -2.97 -6.58 6.76
N ARG A 106 -4.28 -6.32 6.62
CA ARG A 106 -5.35 -7.24 7.00
C ARG A 106 -6.24 -7.56 5.81
N VAL A 107 -6.37 -8.82 5.47
CA VAL A 107 -7.34 -9.27 4.48
C VAL A 107 -8.73 -9.20 5.13
N LEU A 108 -9.56 -8.28 4.64
CA LEU A 108 -10.94 -8.08 5.13
C LEU A 108 -11.92 -9.05 4.49
N TYR A 109 -11.66 -9.39 3.22
CA TYR A 109 -12.41 -10.35 2.43
C TYR A 109 -11.50 -10.97 1.37
N SER A 110 -11.69 -12.23 1.07
CA SER A 110 -11.09 -12.87 -0.10
C SER A 110 -11.93 -14.06 -0.57
N SER A 111 -12.10 -14.18 -1.89
CA SER A 111 -12.63 -15.36 -2.57
C SER A 111 -11.53 -16.36 -2.98
N ASP A 112 -10.25 -16.00 -2.82
CA ASP A 112 -9.07 -16.80 -3.12
C ASP A 112 -8.23 -16.99 -1.85
N ALA A 113 -8.05 -18.25 -1.45
CA ALA A 113 -7.36 -18.62 -0.21
C ALA A 113 -5.85 -18.27 -0.21
N ASP A 114 -5.24 -18.08 -1.39
CA ASP A 114 -3.81 -17.77 -1.49
C ASP A 114 -3.49 -16.31 -1.16
N ILE A 115 -4.48 -15.40 -1.17
CA ILE A 115 -4.23 -13.96 -0.96
C ILE A 115 -3.64 -13.66 0.41
N ALA A 116 -4.17 -14.26 1.47
CA ALA A 116 -3.67 -14.00 2.81
C ALA A 116 -2.21 -14.47 3.00
N PRO A 117 -1.81 -15.69 2.58
CA PRO A 117 -0.41 -16.11 2.57
C PRO A 117 0.50 -15.21 1.74
N LEU A 118 0.03 -14.70 0.59
CA LEU A 118 0.81 -13.76 -0.24
C LEU A 118 1.04 -12.44 0.48
N VAL A 119 0.02 -11.85 1.10
CA VAL A 119 0.13 -10.62 1.90
C VAL A 119 1.16 -10.78 3.02
N GLU A 120 1.12 -11.86 3.76
CA GLU A 120 2.10 -12.18 4.82
C GLU A 120 3.52 -12.33 4.24
N LYS A 121 3.66 -13.04 3.13
CA LYS A 121 4.96 -13.25 2.47
C LYS A 121 5.56 -11.96 1.94
N ILE A 122 4.75 -11.05 1.38
CA ILE A 122 5.21 -9.73 0.93
C ILE A 122 5.74 -8.92 2.11
N ALA A 123 5.05 -8.94 3.25
CA ALA A 123 5.43 -8.23 4.46
C ALA A 123 6.72 -8.77 5.11
N ALA A 124 7.04 -10.05 4.89
CA ALA A 124 8.17 -10.70 5.51
C ALA A 124 9.51 -10.10 5.04
N TYR A 125 10.39 -9.76 6.01
CA TYR A 125 11.72 -9.25 5.67
C TYR A 125 12.61 -10.38 5.16
N PRO A 126 13.32 -10.21 4.03
CA PRO A 126 14.21 -11.22 3.47
C PRO A 126 15.56 -11.22 4.21
N GLU A 127 15.63 -11.90 5.37
CA GLU A 127 16.82 -11.91 6.23
C GLU A 127 18.11 -12.34 5.50
N HIS A 128 18.01 -13.22 4.50
CA HIS A 128 19.14 -13.66 3.70
C HIS A 128 19.76 -12.54 2.82
N GLU A 129 19.01 -11.46 2.54
CA GLU A 129 19.48 -10.30 1.78
C GLU A 129 19.97 -9.15 2.68
N ARG A 130 19.79 -9.26 3.99
CA ARG A 130 20.00 -8.16 4.95
C ARG A 130 21.35 -7.48 4.80
N GLU A 131 22.42 -8.25 4.77
CA GLU A 131 23.78 -7.71 4.69
C GLU A 131 24.01 -6.96 3.37
N THR A 132 23.59 -7.57 2.25
CA THR A 132 23.69 -6.96 0.93
C THR A 132 22.89 -5.66 0.87
N LYS A 133 21.66 -5.65 1.38
CA LYS A 133 20.82 -4.45 1.43
C LYS A 133 21.42 -3.34 2.28
N ILE A 134 21.94 -3.65 3.47
CA ILE A 134 22.63 -2.68 4.33
C ILE A 134 23.81 -2.05 3.59
N ARG A 135 24.63 -2.84 2.90
CA ARG A 135 25.76 -2.34 2.11
C ARG A 135 25.30 -1.43 0.97
N CYS A 136 24.27 -1.83 0.22
CA CYS A 136 23.71 -1.05 -0.88
C CYS A 136 23.12 0.29 -0.38
N PHE A 137 22.32 0.26 0.68
CA PHE A 137 21.73 1.49 1.24
C PHE A 137 22.80 2.42 1.82
N ASN A 138 23.82 1.88 2.49
CA ASN A 138 24.94 2.70 2.98
C ASN A 138 25.73 3.32 1.81
N ALA A 139 26.01 2.56 0.77
CA ALA A 139 26.69 3.08 -0.43
C ALA A 139 25.87 4.21 -1.09
N ASN A 140 24.56 4.02 -1.25
CA ASN A 140 23.66 5.04 -1.78
C ASN A 140 23.62 6.29 -0.88
N LEU A 141 23.57 6.11 0.46
CA LEU A 141 23.60 7.22 1.39
C LEU A 141 24.90 8.02 1.27
N GLN A 142 26.05 7.35 1.20
CA GLN A 142 27.36 8.01 1.04
C GLN A 142 27.47 8.75 -0.30
N LEU A 143 27.00 8.12 -1.39
CA LEU A 143 26.98 8.73 -2.72
C LEU A 143 26.10 9.99 -2.72
N ASN A 144 24.87 9.89 -2.23
CA ASN A 144 23.95 11.02 -2.20
C ASN A 144 24.47 12.15 -1.29
N ARG A 145 24.99 11.79 -0.10
CA ARG A 145 25.62 12.78 0.80
C ARG A 145 26.77 13.50 0.13
N GLY A 146 27.69 12.77 -0.52
CA GLY A 146 28.82 13.36 -1.23
C GLY A 146 28.36 14.28 -2.37
N TYR A 147 27.42 13.79 -3.20
CA TYR A 147 26.90 14.56 -4.34
C TYR A 147 26.17 15.83 -3.86
N PHE A 148 25.19 15.72 -2.98
CA PHE A 148 24.38 16.87 -2.56
C PHE A 148 25.15 17.88 -1.75
N LEU A 149 26.11 17.47 -0.91
CA LEU A 149 26.94 18.42 -0.15
C LEU A 149 27.92 19.23 -1.02
N HIS A 150 28.34 18.68 -2.16
CA HIS A 150 29.33 19.32 -3.02
C HIS A 150 28.76 19.95 -4.28
N CYS A 151 27.61 19.47 -4.75
CA CYS A 151 27.03 19.89 -6.03
C CYS A 151 25.81 20.80 -5.89
N VAL A 152 25.24 20.96 -4.69
CA VAL A 152 24.05 21.79 -4.49
C VAL A 152 24.45 23.12 -3.86
N PRO A 153 24.11 24.28 -4.50
CA PRO A 153 24.35 25.58 -3.91
C PRO A 153 23.68 25.75 -2.54
N GLU A 154 24.34 26.43 -1.60
CA GLU A 154 23.86 26.69 -0.23
C GLU A 154 22.47 27.36 -0.19
N GLU A 155 22.05 28.03 -1.26
CA GLU A 155 20.77 28.75 -1.38
C GLU A 155 19.59 27.88 -1.87
N ASN A 156 19.79 26.59 -2.12
CA ASN A 156 18.72 25.75 -2.63
C ASN A 156 17.68 25.44 -1.54
N ALA A 157 16.46 26.00 -1.71
CA ALA A 157 15.34 25.86 -0.77
C ALA A 157 14.90 24.41 -0.50
N TYR A 158 15.21 23.47 -1.39
CA TYR A 158 14.92 22.03 -1.23
C TYR A 158 15.81 21.33 -0.20
N MET A 159 16.89 21.96 0.25
CA MET A 159 17.88 21.37 1.16
C MET A 159 17.78 21.91 2.60
N ARG A 160 16.74 22.68 2.92
CA ARG A 160 16.52 23.27 4.25
C ARG A 160 15.52 22.45 5.06
#